data_468b30a04f1bbe8d75fea290b2debf87
#
_entry.id   468b30a04f1bbe8d75fea290b2debf87
#
_cell.length_a   1.000
_cell.length_b   1.000
_cell.length_c   1.000
_cell.angle_alpha   90.00
_cell.angle_beta   90.00
_cell.angle_gamma   90.00
#
_symmetry.space_group_name_H-M   'P 1'
#
loop_
_entity.id
_entity.type
_entity.pdbx_description
1 polymer ?
#
loop_
_entity_poly.entity_id
_entity_poly.type
_entity_poly.pdbx_seq_one_letter_code
_entity_poly.pdbx_strand_id
1 'polypeptide(L)'
;MKRISLFLILLSIPVLMRAQHPSDYNAGGKFPQINADNSVTFQVRAPQAKAITVDLGKKYPMKNDGNGVWTATTDPQVPGFHYYSLNVGGLATADPSTYTFFGMSRYASAVEVNEKPADADFYTPKKDVPQGAVRSIRFWSKVCQEYRRMYVYTPAEYDQNPNKRDPVLYLQHGGGEDETGWIYQGFADVILDNLIAKGEAVPMIIVMNSGVASMPGSEPGYDAFPNMMVDDVIPFVDSRFRTLANRDSRAIAGLSWGAKQAYDVGLGNRNLFSWVAGFSGIMVVGEFNTRNPGYRDLKQLQDSFSGVFMNIDGFNRDYHLLFCTTGEAEGGLIEEMHNTLLSYGIQNEYYCSPGTAHEWLSWRRSLYQFAKKLFK
;
A
#
# COMPACT_ATOMS: atom_id res chain seq x y z
N MET A 1 67.45 8.48 25.10
CA MET A 1 66.60 8.21 23.93
C MET A 1 65.53 7.19 24.34
N LYS A 2 64.30 7.64 24.67
CA LYS A 2 63.19 6.76 25.04
C LYS A 2 62.42 6.40 23.76
N ARG A 3 62.35 5.11 23.42
CA ARG A 3 61.52 4.62 22.30
C ARG A 3 60.06 4.54 22.76
N ILE A 4 59.18 5.29 22.12
CA ILE A 4 57.72 5.22 22.29
C ILE A 4 57.23 4.17 21.27
N SER A 5 56.76 3.02 21.77
CA SER A 5 56.10 2.03 20.96
C SER A 5 54.62 2.40 20.82
N LEU A 6 54.23 2.74 19.60
CA LEU A 6 52.81 3.05 19.26
C LEU A 6 52.08 1.71 19.04
N PHE A 7 51.21 1.34 19.99
CA PHE A 7 50.26 0.23 19.81
C PHE A 7 49.08 0.70 18.98
N LEU A 8 48.99 0.25 17.72
CA LEU A 8 47.76 0.38 16.92
C LEU A 8 46.74 -0.64 17.43
N ILE A 9 45.70 -0.15 18.12
CA ILE A 9 44.53 -0.95 18.44
C ILE A 9 43.64 -0.96 17.18
N LEU A 10 43.64 -2.08 16.44
CA LEU A 10 42.67 -2.36 15.42
C LEU A 10 41.32 -2.60 16.11
N LEU A 11 40.44 -1.58 16.11
CA LEU A 11 39.02 -1.77 16.42
C LEU A 11 38.39 -2.59 15.27
N SER A 12 38.22 -3.88 15.46
CA SER A 12 37.37 -4.70 14.63
C SER A 12 35.90 -4.31 14.93
N ILE A 13 35.31 -3.51 14.06
CA ILE A 13 33.84 -3.30 14.07
C ILE A 13 33.22 -4.65 13.70
N PRO A 14 32.42 -5.28 14.56
CA PRO A 14 31.72 -6.49 14.17
C PRO A 14 30.74 -6.10 13.05
N VAL A 15 31.04 -6.53 11.83
CA VAL A 15 30.03 -6.57 10.76
C VAL A 15 29.01 -7.59 11.25
N LEU A 16 27.86 -7.13 11.72
CA LEU A 16 26.69 -7.97 11.97
C LEU A 16 26.27 -8.58 10.62
N MET A 17 26.87 -9.72 10.28
CA MET A 17 26.40 -10.54 9.17
C MET A 17 24.98 -10.97 9.51
N ARG A 18 23.98 -10.52 8.74
CA ARG A 18 22.62 -11.07 8.83
C ARG A 18 22.73 -12.57 8.59
N ALA A 19 22.24 -13.34 9.54
CA ALA A 19 22.17 -14.79 9.36
C ALA A 19 21.11 -15.11 8.30
N GLN A 20 21.31 -16.19 7.57
CA GLN A 20 20.32 -16.78 6.69
C GLN A 20 19.07 -17.17 7.51
N HIS A 21 17.87 -16.78 7.07
CA HIS A 21 16.62 -17.09 7.76
C HIS A 21 15.47 -17.42 6.76
N PRO A 22 14.47 -18.22 7.16
CA PRO A 22 13.27 -18.43 6.36
C PRO A 22 12.55 -17.11 6.08
N SER A 23 11.85 -17.01 4.96
CA SER A 23 10.96 -15.89 4.69
C SER A 23 9.79 -15.87 5.68
N ASP A 24 9.34 -14.70 6.08
CA ASP A 24 8.23 -14.50 7.03
C ASP A 24 6.89 -15.03 6.49
N TYR A 25 6.80 -15.24 5.16
CA TYR A 25 5.59 -15.77 4.52
C TYR A 25 5.60 -17.29 4.29
N ASN A 26 6.57 -18.02 4.86
CA ASN A 26 6.60 -19.48 4.74
C ASN A 26 5.49 -20.13 5.56
N ALA A 27 4.81 -21.10 4.98
CA ALA A 27 3.80 -21.91 5.65
C ALA A 27 4.41 -23.07 6.46
N GLY A 28 5.42 -22.76 7.31
CA GLY A 28 6.09 -23.71 8.19
C GLY A 28 7.32 -24.40 7.61
N GLY A 29 7.74 -24.09 6.37
CA GLY A 29 8.93 -24.62 5.71
C GLY A 29 10.18 -23.74 5.89
N LYS A 30 11.33 -24.24 5.40
CA LYS A 30 12.60 -23.48 5.40
C LYS A 30 12.73 -22.54 4.20
N PHE A 31 12.00 -22.81 3.12
CA PHE A 31 12.12 -22.08 1.86
C PHE A 31 10.77 -21.43 1.50
N PRO A 32 10.83 -20.29 0.84
CA PRO A 32 12.00 -19.48 0.47
C PRO A 32 12.84 -19.04 1.66
N GLN A 33 14.15 -18.87 1.44
CA GLN A 33 15.09 -18.48 2.47
C GLN A 33 15.84 -17.22 2.05
N ILE A 34 15.85 -16.19 2.92
CA ILE A 34 16.58 -14.95 2.70
C ILE A 34 18.02 -15.16 3.16
N ASN A 35 18.97 -14.94 2.26
CA ASN A 35 20.39 -15.06 2.54
C ASN A 35 20.96 -13.76 3.13
N ALA A 36 22.16 -13.83 3.68
CA ALA A 36 22.84 -12.71 4.33
C ALA A 36 23.07 -11.50 3.40
N ASP A 37 23.19 -11.73 2.11
CA ASP A 37 23.34 -10.72 1.06
C ASP A 37 22.02 -10.24 0.44
N ASN A 38 20.88 -10.62 1.03
CA ASN A 38 19.52 -10.40 0.52
C ASN A 38 19.18 -11.19 -0.76
N SER A 39 20.03 -12.09 -1.25
CA SER A 39 19.58 -13.04 -2.26
C SER A 39 18.56 -14.01 -1.66
N VAL A 40 17.69 -14.59 -2.47
CA VAL A 40 16.62 -15.50 -2.02
C VAL A 40 16.85 -16.87 -2.60
N THR A 41 16.91 -17.88 -1.73
CA THR A 41 16.97 -19.29 -2.15
C THR A 41 15.59 -19.90 -2.09
N PHE A 42 15.14 -20.40 -3.23
CA PHE A 42 13.87 -21.12 -3.40
C PHE A 42 14.16 -22.63 -3.51
N GLN A 43 13.29 -23.43 -2.92
CA GLN A 43 13.35 -24.87 -3.06
C GLN A 43 11.93 -25.46 -3.09
N VAL A 44 11.66 -26.30 -4.07
CA VAL A 44 10.36 -26.96 -4.22
C VAL A 44 10.54 -28.43 -4.62
N ARG A 45 9.68 -29.31 -4.11
CA ARG A 45 9.65 -30.70 -4.47
C ARG A 45 8.61 -30.94 -5.57
N ALA A 46 9.07 -31.29 -6.77
CA ALA A 46 8.21 -31.58 -7.92
C ALA A 46 8.90 -32.65 -8.81
N PRO A 47 8.83 -33.95 -8.42
CA PRO A 47 9.61 -35.00 -9.06
C PRO A 47 9.21 -35.28 -10.52
N GLN A 48 8.00 -34.91 -10.92
CA GLN A 48 7.54 -35.11 -12.31
C GLN A 48 7.70 -33.87 -13.19
N ALA A 49 8.10 -32.74 -12.65
CA ALA A 49 8.33 -31.52 -13.41
C ALA A 49 9.54 -31.69 -14.33
N LYS A 50 9.43 -31.19 -15.56
CA LYS A 50 10.52 -31.18 -16.54
C LYS A 50 11.36 -29.90 -16.47
N ALA A 51 10.76 -28.80 -16.07
CA ALA A 51 11.41 -27.51 -15.85
C ALA A 51 10.58 -26.70 -14.87
N ILE A 52 11.27 -25.94 -13.99
CA ILE A 52 10.68 -24.97 -13.09
C ILE A 52 11.52 -23.69 -13.15
N THR A 53 10.82 -22.56 -13.15
CA THR A 53 11.45 -21.23 -13.09
C THR A 53 10.77 -20.41 -12.01
N VAL A 54 11.52 -19.75 -11.16
CA VAL A 54 11.01 -18.68 -10.28
C VAL A 54 10.93 -17.40 -11.10
N ASP A 55 9.77 -16.75 -11.06
CA ASP A 55 9.55 -15.43 -11.64
C ASP A 55 9.35 -14.42 -10.52
N LEU A 56 10.38 -13.62 -10.27
CA LEU A 56 10.47 -12.57 -9.24
C LEU A 56 10.79 -11.23 -9.93
N GLY A 57 10.03 -10.87 -10.96
CA GLY A 57 10.37 -9.77 -11.86
C GLY A 57 11.49 -10.12 -12.85
N LYS A 58 12.49 -10.89 -12.43
CA LYS A 58 13.47 -11.59 -13.24
C LYS A 58 13.24 -13.09 -13.13
N LYS A 59 13.52 -13.82 -14.19
CA LYS A 59 13.37 -15.29 -14.25
C LYS A 59 14.62 -16.02 -13.81
N TYR A 60 14.47 -16.94 -12.85
CA TYR A 60 15.55 -17.76 -12.31
C TYR A 60 15.23 -19.25 -12.55
N PRO A 61 15.83 -19.89 -13.57
CA PRO A 61 15.65 -21.31 -13.81
C PRO A 61 16.14 -22.14 -12.61
N MET A 62 15.32 -23.09 -12.15
CA MET A 62 15.66 -23.96 -11.04
C MET A 62 16.46 -25.19 -11.53
N LYS A 63 17.36 -25.69 -10.72
CA LYS A 63 18.15 -26.91 -10.95
C LYS A 63 17.53 -28.06 -10.17
N ASN A 64 17.33 -29.21 -10.84
CA ASN A 64 16.91 -30.46 -10.21
C ASN A 64 18.11 -31.24 -9.66
N ASP A 65 17.98 -31.77 -8.45
CA ASP A 65 19.00 -32.59 -7.79
C ASP A 65 19.03 -34.07 -8.28
N GLY A 66 18.14 -34.43 -9.20
CA GLY A 66 17.94 -35.80 -9.66
C GLY A 66 16.91 -36.60 -8.84
N ASN A 67 16.50 -36.10 -7.67
CA ASN A 67 15.48 -36.73 -6.79
C ASN A 67 14.16 -35.96 -6.76
N GLY A 68 14.02 -34.98 -7.68
CA GLY A 68 12.81 -34.17 -7.81
C GLY A 68 12.76 -32.97 -6.88
N VAL A 69 13.87 -32.59 -6.27
CA VAL A 69 14.00 -31.32 -5.54
C VAL A 69 14.65 -30.29 -6.47
N TRP A 70 13.94 -29.18 -6.62
CA TRP A 70 14.35 -28.08 -7.48
C TRP A 70 14.79 -26.91 -6.64
N THR A 71 15.92 -26.28 -6.98
CA THR A 71 16.50 -25.17 -6.22
C THR A 71 16.97 -24.06 -7.16
N ALA A 72 16.72 -22.81 -6.79
CA ALA A 72 17.32 -21.63 -7.40
C ALA A 72 17.66 -20.59 -6.34
N THR A 73 18.71 -19.80 -6.58
CA THR A 73 19.04 -18.62 -5.78
C THR A 73 19.07 -17.41 -6.69
N THR A 74 18.47 -16.32 -6.25
CA THR A 74 18.41 -15.06 -7.00
C THR A 74 19.67 -14.23 -6.85
N ASP A 75 19.76 -13.14 -7.62
CA ASP A 75 20.61 -12.03 -7.25
C ASP A 75 20.08 -11.40 -5.93
N PRO A 76 20.89 -10.57 -5.22
CA PRO A 76 20.44 -9.79 -4.10
C PRO A 76 19.21 -8.93 -4.46
N GLN A 77 18.20 -8.96 -3.60
CA GLN A 77 16.97 -8.18 -3.76
C GLN A 77 17.01 -6.92 -2.89
N VAL A 78 16.31 -5.87 -3.31
CA VAL A 78 16.11 -4.68 -2.47
C VAL A 78 15.18 -5.01 -1.30
N PRO A 79 15.25 -4.30 -0.17
CA PRO A 79 14.29 -4.45 0.91
C PRO A 79 12.84 -4.18 0.45
N GLY A 80 11.91 -4.92 1.04
CA GLY A 80 10.48 -4.78 0.79
C GLY A 80 9.79 -6.09 0.43
N PHE A 81 8.50 -5.95 0.10
CA PHE A 81 7.62 -7.04 -0.30
C PHE A 81 7.77 -7.31 -1.81
N HIS A 82 8.04 -8.56 -2.17
CA HIS A 82 8.22 -8.96 -3.57
C HIS A 82 7.28 -10.12 -3.91
N TYR A 83 6.37 -9.89 -4.86
CA TYR A 83 5.59 -10.98 -5.45
C TYR A 83 6.49 -11.90 -6.28
N TYR A 84 6.22 -13.19 -6.21
CA TYR A 84 6.79 -14.15 -7.14
C TYR A 84 5.81 -15.26 -7.50
N SER A 85 6.10 -15.97 -8.58
CA SER A 85 5.42 -17.18 -8.96
C SER A 85 6.40 -18.24 -9.44
N LEU A 86 5.97 -19.50 -9.36
CA LEU A 86 6.65 -20.63 -10.00
C LEU A 86 6.05 -20.85 -11.38
N ASN A 87 6.89 -20.93 -12.39
CA ASN A 87 6.47 -21.39 -13.72
C ASN A 87 6.84 -22.86 -13.87
N VAL A 88 5.83 -23.74 -13.91
CA VAL A 88 6.00 -25.18 -14.02
C VAL A 88 5.46 -25.64 -15.38
N GLY A 89 6.36 -25.91 -16.32
CA GLY A 89 5.95 -26.34 -17.66
C GLY A 89 5.09 -25.36 -18.44
N GLY A 90 5.26 -24.05 -18.18
CA GLY A 90 4.47 -22.99 -18.82
C GLY A 90 3.29 -22.46 -17.97
N LEU A 91 2.91 -23.17 -16.91
CA LEU A 91 1.87 -22.72 -15.98
C LEU A 91 2.47 -21.87 -14.85
N ALA A 92 2.04 -20.61 -14.71
CA ALA A 92 2.36 -19.79 -13.56
C ALA A 92 1.47 -20.16 -12.37
N THR A 93 2.08 -20.51 -11.25
CA THR A 93 1.40 -20.92 -10.02
C THR A 93 2.04 -20.32 -8.78
N ALA A 94 1.29 -20.24 -7.69
CA ALA A 94 1.86 -19.93 -6.38
C ALA A 94 2.73 -21.09 -5.87
N ASP A 95 3.69 -20.78 -5.03
CA ASP A 95 4.51 -21.75 -4.30
C ASP A 95 3.67 -22.36 -3.16
N PRO A 96 3.45 -23.67 -3.13
CA PRO A 96 2.67 -24.32 -2.07
C PRO A 96 3.33 -24.23 -0.67
N SER A 97 4.59 -23.80 -0.60
CA SER A 97 5.34 -23.66 0.64
C SER A 97 5.12 -22.32 1.35
N THR A 98 4.36 -21.39 0.72
CA THR A 98 4.16 -20.04 1.24
C THR A 98 2.69 -19.65 1.34
N TYR A 99 2.39 -18.61 2.10
CA TYR A 99 1.13 -17.90 2.00
C TYR A 99 0.97 -17.28 0.61
N THR A 100 -0.28 -17.06 0.21
CA THR A 100 -0.62 -16.43 -1.07
C THR A 100 -1.29 -15.09 -0.85
N PHE A 101 -1.02 -14.16 -1.74
CA PHE A 101 -1.52 -12.80 -1.74
C PHE A 101 -2.21 -12.52 -3.07
N PHE A 102 -3.33 -11.80 -3.05
CA PHE A 102 -3.93 -11.34 -4.29
C PHE A 102 -3.17 -10.08 -4.76
N GLY A 103 -2.55 -10.19 -5.92
CA GLY A 103 -1.81 -9.13 -6.58
C GLY A 103 -1.45 -9.53 -8.00
N MET A 104 -1.14 -8.57 -8.86
CA MET A 104 -0.90 -8.83 -10.28
C MET A 104 -2.10 -9.53 -10.97
N SER A 105 -3.33 -9.22 -10.54
CA SER A 105 -4.60 -9.82 -10.97
C SER A 105 -4.73 -11.34 -10.75
N ARG A 106 -3.98 -11.91 -9.81
CA ARG A 106 -4.01 -13.33 -9.45
C ARG A 106 -3.46 -13.56 -8.05
N TYR A 107 -3.68 -14.75 -7.52
CA TYR A 107 -2.95 -15.21 -6.34
C TYR A 107 -1.50 -15.52 -6.69
N ALA A 108 -0.58 -14.92 -5.99
CA ALA A 108 0.85 -15.10 -6.11
C ALA A 108 1.47 -15.33 -4.73
N SER A 109 2.64 -15.96 -4.69
CA SER A 109 3.46 -16.02 -3.49
C SER A 109 4.24 -14.73 -3.30
N ALA A 110 4.81 -14.53 -2.11
CA ALA A 110 5.68 -13.39 -1.85
C ALA A 110 6.84 -13.75 -0.94
N VAL A 111 7.87 -12.92 -1.00
CA VAL A 111 8.94 -12.85 -0.01
C VAL A 111 9.05 -11.44 0.53
N GLU A 112 9.35 -11.29 1.81
CA GLU A 112 9.72 -10.02 2.41
C GLU A 112 11.24 -10.02 2.61
N VAL A 113 11.94 -9.10 1.96
CA VAL A 113 13.34 -8.81 2.24
C VAL A 113 13.36 -7.68 3.25
N ASN A 114 13.69 -8.02 4.49
CA ASN A 114 13.55 -7.10 5.61
C ASN A 114 14.49 -5.89 5.49
N GLU A 115 13.97 -4.71 5.75
CA GLU A 115 14.78 -3.51 6.02
C GLU A 115 15.65 -3.71 7.29
N LYS A 116 16.53 -2.78 7.57
CA LYS A 116 17.19 -2.72 8.89
C LYS A 116 16.10 -2.51 9.96
N PRO A 117 16.26 -3.10 11.16
CA PRO A 117 15.24 -3.02 12.22
C PRO A 117 14.77 -1.59 12.54
N ALA A 118 15.67 -0.61 12.48
CA ALA A 118 15.32 0.79 12.73
C ALA A 118 14.43 1.39 11.64
N ASP A 119 14.63 0.99 10.39
CA ASP A 119 13.87 1.48 9.24
C ASP A 119 12.51 0.77 9.13
N ALA A 120 12.44 -0.52 9.57
CA ALA A 120 11.22 -1.32 9.61
C ALA A 120 10.34 -1.07 10.86
N ASP A 121 10.81 -0.28 11.83
CA ASP A 121 10.16 -0.10 13.14
C ASP A 121 8.68 0.34 13.04
N PHE A 122 8.35 1.15 12.05
CA PHE A 122 7.01 1.71 11.94
C PHE A 122 5.94 0.70 11.46
N TYR A 123 6.34 -0.38 10.75
CA TYR A 123 5.43 -1.43 10.27
C TYR A 123 5.73 -2.81 10.88
N THR A 124 6.62 -2.90 11.87
CA THR A 124 6.89 -4.15 12.59
C THR A 124 5.94 -4.29 13.77
N PRO A 125 5.22 -5.43 13.91
CA PRO A 125 4.36 -5.68 15.06
C PRO A 125 5.15 -5.68 16.38
N LYS A 126 4.60 -5.05 17.43
CA LYS A 126 5.24 -4.93 18.75
C LYS A 126 4.31 -5.51 19.81
N LYS A 127 4.85 -6.41 20.65
CA LYS A 127 4.05 -7.11 21.67
C LYS A 127 3.45 -6.17 22.74
N ASP A 128 4.09 -5.03 22.98
CA ASP A 128 3.69 -4.07 24.02
C ASP A 128 2.84 -2.91 23.45
N VAL A 129 2.51 -2.95 22.16
CA VAL A 129 1.60 -2.00 21.49
C VAL A 129 0.19 -2.60 21.48
N PRO A 130 -0.82 -1.88 22.00
CA PRO A 130 -2.22 -2.33 21.91
C PRO A 130 -2.62 -2.45 20.42
N GLN A 131 -3.15 -3.61 20.05
CA GLN A 131 -3.52 -3.91 18.68
C GLN A 131 -5.01 -3.64 18.45
N GLY A 132 -5.30 -2.99 17.33
CA GLY A 132 -6.65 -2.83 16.81
C GLY A 132 -7.24 -4.14 16.28
N ALA A 133 -8.46 -4.07 15.78
CA ALA A 133 -9.14 -5.23 15.22
C ALA A 133 -9.46 -5.03 13.73
N VAL A 134 -9.13 -6.03 12.92
CA VAL A 134 -9.48 -6.06 11.50
C VAL A 134 -10.68 -6.97 11.30
N ARG A 135 -11.75 -6.43 10.70
CA ARG A 135 -13.00 -7.12 10.43
C ARG A 135 -13.22 -7.29 8.93
N SER A 136 -13.42 -8.51 8.47
CA SER A 136 -13.90 -8.80 7.11
C SER A 136 -15.43 -8.74 7.09
N ILE A 137 -15.99 -7.85 6.28
CA ILE A 137 -17.42 -7.54 6.27
C ILE A 137 -17.95 -7.66 4.85
N ARG A 138 -19.15 -8.23 4.72
CA ARG A 138 -19.92 -8.23 3.47
C ARG A 138 -21.04 -7.20 3.57
N PHE A 139 -21.26 -6.47 2.47
CA PHE A 139 -22.37 -5.54 2.32
C PHE A 139 -23.00 -5.71 0.94
N TRP A 140 -24.26 -5.39 0.84
CA TRP A 140 -24.96 -5.34 -0.45
C TRP A 140 -24.71 -3.98 -1.11
N SER A 141 -24.12 -3.98 -2.30
CA SER A 141 -24.01 -2.78 -3.13
C SER A 141 -25.26 -2.63 -3.99
N LYS A 142 -25.96 -1.54 -3.84
CA LYS A 142 -27.10 -1.19 -4.71
C LYS A 142 -26.63 -0.76 -6.09
N VAL A 143 -25.47 -0.12 -6.15
CA VAL A 143 -24.86 0.35 -7.40
C VAL A 143 -24.40 -0.84 -8.26
N CYS A 144 -23.67 -1.81 -7.66
CA CYS A 144 -23.17 -2.98 -8.38
C CYS A 144 -24.18 -4.14 -8.44
N GLN A 145 -25.30 -4.09 -7.67
CA GLN A 145 -26.30 -5.17 -7.56
C GLN A 145 -25.70 -6.53 -7.15
N GLU A 146 -24.72 -6.52 -6.24
CA GLU A 146 -24.06 -7.69 -5.73
C GLU A 146 -23.57 -7.55 -4.29
N TYR A 147 -23.27 -8.68 -3.62
CA TYR A 147 -22.56 -8.65 -2.34
C TYR A 147 -21.08 -8.37 -2.56
N ARG A 148 -20.61 -7.34 -1.87
CA ARG A 148 -19.21 -6.91 -1.87
C ARG A 148 -18.56 -7.15 -0.53
N ARG A 149 -17.23 -7.17 -0.50
CA ARG A 149 -16.44 -7.33 0.72
C ARG A 149 -15.61 -6.08 0.99
N MET A 150 -15.41 -5.78 2.27
CA MET A 150 -14.46 -4.80 2.76
C MET A 150 -13.75 -5.32 3.99
N TYR A 151 -12.54 -4.83 4.22
CA TYR A 151 -11.85 -4.95 5.49
C TYR A 151 -11.95 -3.62 6.24
N VAL A 152 -12.24 -3.70 7.53
CA VAL A 152 -12.35 -2.50 8.39
C VAL A 152 -11.45 -2.70 9.60
N TYR A 153 -10.45 -1.84 9.72
CA TYR A 153 -9.65 -1.72 10.93
C TYR A 153 -10.31 -0.74 11.89
N THR A 154 -10.31 -1.09 13.17
CA THR A 154 -10.72 -0.20 14.27
C THR A 154 -9.62 -0.16 15.32
N PRO A 155 -9.30 1.01 15.90
CA PRO A 155 -8.21 1.13 16.87
C PRO A 155 -8.48 0.30 18.13
N ALA A 156 -7.43 -0.04 18.88
CA ALA A 156 -7.51 -0.93 20.04
C ALA A 156 -8.55 -0.52 21.10
N GLU A 157 -8.76 0.77 21.29
CA GLU A 157 -9.74 1.29 22.25
C GLU A 157 -11.19 1.28 21.75
N TYR A 158 -11.43 1.00 20.46
CA TYR A 158 -12.75 1.10 19.85
C TYR A 158 -13.82 0.25 20.56
N ASP A 159 -13.53 -1.03 20.83
CA ASP A 159 -14.50 -1.92 21.47
C ASP A 159 -14.64 -1.64 22.99
N GLN A 160 -13.66 -0.97 23.59
CA GLN A 160 -13.67 -0.61 25.02
C GLN A 160 -14.46 0.67 25.31
N ASN A 161 -14.61 1.55 24.33
CA ASN A 161 -15.25 2.85 24.45
C ASN A 161 -16.51 2.95 23.56
N PRO A 162 -17.65 2.36 23.95
CA PRO A 162 -18.85 2.28 23.08
C PRO A 162 -19.48 3.62 22.72
N ASN A 163 -19.15 4.67 23.46
CA ASN A 163 -19.68 6.03 23.22
C ASN A 163 -18.73 6.89 22.36
N LYS A 164 -17.49 6.47 22.16
CA LYS A 164 -16.53 7.20 21.33
C LYS A 164 -16.84 7.00 19.84
N ARG A 165 -16.74 8.07 19.10
CA ARG A 165 -16.77 8.06 17.63
C ARG A 165 -15.40 8.44 17.09
N ASP A 166 -14.99 7.80 16.01
CA ASP A 166 -13.67 7.98 15.41
C ASP A 166 -13.79 8.52 13.99
N PRO A 167 -12.82 9.32 13.51
CA PRO A 167 -12.72 9.72 12.12
C PRO A 167 -12.42 8.50 11.23
N VAL A 168 -12.64 8.64 9.91
CA VAL A 168 -12.54 7.52 8.97
C VAL A 168 -11.58 7.84 7.84
N LEU A 169 -10.63 6.94 7.59
CA LEU A 169 -9.82 6.88 6.39
C LEU A 169 -10.35 5.77 5.46
N TYR A 170 -10.79 6.12 4.25
CA TYR A 170 -11.05 5.19 3.17
C TYR A 170 -9.74 4.99 2.38
N LEU A 171 -9.22 3.74 2.33
CA LEU A 171 -7.88 3.44 1.83
C LEU A 171 -7.95 2.42 0.68
N GLN A 172 -7.65 2.87 -0.55
CA GLN A 172 -7.85 2.09 -1.76
C GLN A 172 -6.57 1.39 -2.23
N HIS A 173 -6.72 0.15 -2.67
CA HIS A 173 -5.67 -0.64 -3.30
C HIS A 173 -5.43 -0.22 -4.77
N GLY A 174 -4.38 -0.72 -5.40
CA GLY A 174 -4.01 -0.45 -6.79
C GLY A 174 -4.64 -1.40 -7.81
N GLY A 175 -4.28 -1.18 -9.07
CA GLY A 175 -4.67 -2.09 -10.14
C GLY A 175 -4.10 -3.50 -9.93
N GLY A 176 -4.93 -4.52 -10.16
CA GLY A 176 -4.52 -5.92 -10.00
C GLY A 176 -4.46 -6.43 -8.57
N GLU A 177 -4.89 -5.64 -7.59
CA GLU A 177 -4.99 -6.01 -6.18
C GLU A 177 -6.46 -6.04 -5.72
N ASP A 178 -6.73 -6.35 -4.46
CA ASP A 178 -8.05 -6.35 -3.87
C ASP A 178 -8.06 -5.72 -2.46
N GLU A 179 -9.19 -5.77 -1.80
CA GLU A 179 -9.41 -5.20 -0.46
C GLU A 179 -8.53 -5.80 0.64
N THR A 180 -7.79 -6.88 0.36
CA THR A 180 -6.87 -7.51 1.31
C THR A 180 -5.49 -6.87 1.32
N GLY A 181 -5.12 -6.15 0.25
CA GLY A 181 -3.76 -5.67 0.01
C GLY A 181 -3.21 -4.81 1.14
N TRP A 182 -3.97 -3.84 1.59
CA TRP A 182 -3.51 -2.94 2.65
C TRP A 182 -3.30 -3.61 4.01
N ILE A 183 -3.97 -4.74 4.28
CA ILE A 183 -3.75 -5.50 5.53
C ILE A 183 -2.55 -6.43 5.39
N TYR A 184 -2.54 -7.27 4.35
CA TYR A 184 -1.54 -8.35 4.28
C TYR A 184 -0.22 -7.93 3.65
N GLN A 185 -0.22 -6.99 2.72
CA GLN A 185 1.00 -6.46 2.08
C GLN A 185 1.36 -5.09 2.63
N GLY A 186 0.36 -4.26 2.95
CA GLY A 186 0.52 -2.88 3.39
C GLY A 186 0.73 -2.70 4.89
N PHE A 187 0.35 -3.67 5.73
CA PHE A 187 0.41 -3.59 7.20
C PHE A 187 -0.23 -2.32 7.78
N ALA A 188 -1.35 -1.89 7.18
CA ALA A 188 -2.01 -0.64 7.56
C ALA A 188 -2.45 -0.62 9.03
N ASP A 189 -2.90 -1.76 9.55
CA ASP A 189 -3.27 -1.98 10.94
C ASP A 189 -2.06 -1.80 11.88
N VAL A 190 -0.94 -2.45 11.58
CA VAL A 190 0.29 -2.37 12.38
C VAL A 190 0.87 -0.95 12.36
N ILE A 191 0.87 -0.29 11.20
CA ILE A 191 1.35 1.10 11.07
C ILE A 191 0.52 2.02 11.96
N LEU A 192 -0.81 1.87 11.95
CA LEU A 192 -1.69 2.70 12.76
C LEU A 192 -1.56 2.39 14.26
N ASP A 193 -1.51 1.11 14.65
CA ASP A 193 -1.30 0.73 16.05
C ASP A 193 -0.01 1.35 16.62
N ASN A 194 1.09 1.24 15.86
CA ASN A 194 2.37 1.81 16.26
C ASN A 194 2.33 3.35 16.37
N LEU A 195 1.67 4.03 15.42
CA LEU A 195 1.52 5.49 15.42
C LEU A 195 0.62 5.97 16.57
N ILE A 196 -0.50 5.30 16.81
CA ILE A 196 -1.44 5.64 17.88
C ILE A 196 -0.76 5.47 19.25
N ALA A 197 -0.05 4.35 19.44
CA ALA A 197 0.67 4.09 20.69
C ALA A 197 1.78 5.12 20.98
N LYS A 198 2.39 5.70 19.93
CA LYS A 198 3.37 6.80 20.06
C LYS A 198 2.72 8.18 20.23
N GLY A 199 1.38 8.28 20.10
CA GLY A 199 0.69 9.58 20.07
C GLY A 199 0.96 10.39 18.80
N GLU A 200 1.44 9.74 17.73
CA GLU A 200 1.78 10.38 16.45
C GLU A 200 0.61 10.42 15.48
N ALA A 201 -0.41 9.57 15.64
CA ALA A 201 -1.65 9.61 14.87
C ALA A 201 -2.87 9.69 15.78
N VAL A 202 -3.92 10.34 15.29
CA VAL A 202 -5.25 10.29 15.91
C VAL A 202 -5.83 8.89 15.69
N PRO A 203 -6.41 8.24 16.70
CA PRO A 203 -7.14 6.99 16.52
C PRO A 203 -8.23 7.16 15.46
N MET A 204 -8.25 6.26 14.45
CA MET A 204 -9.17 6.33 13.32
C MET A 204 -9.59 4.95 12.86
N ILE A 205 -10.75 4.87 12.21
CA ILE A 205 -11.21 3.69 11.48
C ILE A 205 -10.56 3.72 10.09
N ILE A 206 -10.08 2.58 9.57
CA ILE A 206 -9.66 2.45 8.18
C ILE A 206 -10.62 1.51 7.46
N VAL A 207 -11.15 1.94 6.32
CA VAL A 207 -12.02 1.16 5.45
C VAL A 207 -11.29 0.84 4.14
N MET A 208 -11.12 -0.44 3.86
CA MET A 208 -10.47 -0.96 2.67
C MET A 208 -11.47 -1.83 1.92
N ASN A 209 -12.03 -1.32 0.85
CA ASN A 209 -12.98 -2.02 0.00
C ASN A 209 -12.39 -2.26 -1.39
N SER A 210 -12.92 -3.23 -2.13
CA SER A 210 -12.47 -3.48 -3.50
C SER A 210 -12.75 -2.27 -4.39
N GLY A 211 -11.70 -1.80 -5.06
CA GLY A 211 -11.76 -0.74 -6.07
C GLY A 211 -12.32 -1.22 -7.42
N VAL A 212 -12.31 -2.53 -7.67
CA VAL A 212 -12.96 -3.11 -8.86
C VAL A 212 -14.46 -3.08 -8.65
N ALA A 213 -15.18 -2.18 -9.34
CA ALA A 213 -16.61 -1.99 -9.20
C ALA A 213 -17.21 -1.65 -10.57
N SER A 214 -18.14 -2.48 -11.04
CA SER A 214 -18.76 -2.40 -12.35
C SER A 214 -20.27 -2.28 -12.23
N MET A 215 -20.90 -1.61 -13.18
CA MET A 215 -22.35 -1.59 -13.31
C MET A 215 -22.87 -3.00 -13.71
N PRO A 216 -24.09 -3.36 -13.32
CA PRO A 216 -24.67 -4.63 -13.73
C PRO A 216 -24.68 -4.80 -15.26
N GLY A 217 -24.13 -5.91 -15.73
CA GLY A 217 -24.07 -6.24 -17.16
C GLY A 217 -22.91 -5.60 -17.93
N SER A 218 -22.05 -4.81 -17.29
CA SER A 218 -20.79 -4.33 -17.89
C SER A 218 -19.64 -5.29 -17.63
N GLU A 219 -18.57 -5.18 -18.42
CA GLU A 219 -17.32 -5.89 -18.16
C GLU A 219 -16.70 -5.45 -16.81
N PRO A 220 -15.95 -6.34 -16.15
CA PRO A 220 -15.24 -5.98 -14.91
C PRO A 220 -14.35 -4.74 -15.09
N GLY A 221 -14.56 -3.73 -14.26
CA GLY A 221 -13.87 -2.45 -14.35
C GLY A 221 -13.92 -1.63 -13.07
N TYR A 222 -13.79 -0.33 -13.21
CA TYR A 222 -13.70 0.62 -12.09
C TYR A 222 -14.72 1.77 -12.20
N ASP A 223 -15.57 1.74 -13.20
CA ASP A 223 -16.50 2.82 -13.58
C ASP A 223 -17.59 3.10 -12.55
N ALA A 224 -18.04 2.06 -11.85
CA ALA A 224 -19.04 2.18 -10.79
C ALA A 224 -18.45 2.60 -9.44
N PHE A 225 -17.12 2.63 -9.28
CA PHE A 225 -16.48 2.87 -8.00
C PHE A 225 -16.87 4.20 -7.33
N PRO A 226 -16.88 5.36 -8.02
CA PRO A 226 -17.24 6.61 -7.38
C PRO A 226 -18.67 6.59 -6.80
N ASN A 227 -19.62 6.08 -7.56
CA ASN A 227 -21.02 5.98 -7.11
C ASN A 227 -21.15 4.96 -5.98
N MET A 228 -20.51 3.81 -6.07
CA MET A 228 -20.51 2.81 -5.01
C MET A 228 -19.93 3.38 -3.70
N MET A 229 -18.87 4.17 -3.76
CA MET A 229 -18.31 4.82 -2.56
C MET A 229 -19.33 5.75 -1.90
N VAL A 230 -19.97 6.62 -2.69
CA VAL A 230 -20.87 7.66 -2.19
C VAL A 230 -22.22 7.08 -1.75
N ASP A 231 -22.81 6.19 -2.54
CA ASP A 231 -24.17 5.73 -2.35
C ASP A 231 -24.29 4.46 -1.50
N ASP A 232 -23.22 3.65 -1.41
CA ASP A 232 -23.23 2.39 -0.69
C ASP A 232 -22.22 2.34 0.48
N VAL A 233 -20.91 2.53 0.20
CA VAL A 233 -19.84 2.26 1.18
C VAL A 233 -19.91 3.25 2.34
N ILE A 234 -19.91 4.55 2.08
CA ILE A 234 -19.92 5.59 3.12
C ILE A 234 -21.17 5.47 4.00
N PRO A 235 -22.41 5.42 3.45
CA PRO A 235 -23.60 5.25 4.26
C PRO A 235 -23.62 3.95 5.07
N PHE A 236 -23.14 2.84 4.49
CA PHE A 236 -23.04 1.57 5.20
C PHE A 236 -22.08 1.67 6.39
N VAL A 237 -20.89 2.24 6.19
CA VAL A 237 -19.88 2.40 7.25
C VAL A 237 -20.42 3.31 8.36
N ASP A 238 -20.99 4.46 8.02
CA ASP A 238 -21.54 5.40 9.01
C ASP A 238 -22.73 4.81 9.81
N SER A 239 -23.51 3.90 9.21
CA SER A 239 -24.58 3.19 9.90
C SER A 239 -24.11 2.03 10.79
N ARG A 240 -22.99 1.41 10.44
CA ARG A 240 -22.48 0.18 11.05
C ARG A 240 -21.42 0.42 12.12
N PHE A 241 -20.66 1.50 11.98
CA PHE A 241 -19.56 1.87 12.85
C PHE A 241 -19.80 3.21 13.54
N ARG A 242 -19.13 3.44 14.64
CA ARG A 242 -19.18 4.71 15.36
C ARG A 242 -18.24 5.72 14.72
N THR A 243 -18.69 6.30 13.63
CA THR A 243 -17.94 7.28 12.85
C THR A 243 -18.29 8.71 13.25
N LEU A 244 -17.34 9.63 13.09
CA LEU A 244 -17.59 11.05 12.99
C LEU A 244 -18.03 11.36 11.55
N ALA A 245 -19.36 11.27 11.29
CA ALA A 245 -19.94 11.31 9.94
C ALA A 245 -19.99 12.73 9.36
N ASN A 246 -18.86 13.41 9.29
CA ASN A 246 -18.71 14.74 8.68
C ASN A 246 -17.45 14.79 7.81
N ARG A 247 -17.36 15.79 6.92
CA ARG A 247 -16.27 15.92 5.94
C ARG A 247 -14.90 16.11 6.60
N ASP A 248 -14.84 16.84 7.72
CA ASP A 248 -13.55 17.17 8.37
C ASP A 248 -12.95 15.98 9.12
N SER A 249 -13.79 14.97 9.38
CA SER A 249 -13.40 13.69 9.99
C SER A 249 -13.38 12.55 8.98
N ARG A 250 -13.36 12.85 7.66
CA ARG A 250 -13.33 11.84 6.61
C ARG A 250 -12.21 12.08 5.62
N ALA A 251 -11.34 11.08 5.47
CA ALA A 251 -10.22 11.06 4.55
C ALA A 251 -10.39 9.97 3.50
N ILE A 252 -9.81 10.18 2.32
CA ILE A 252 -9.65 9.15 1.30
C ILE A 252 -8.24 9.16 0.76
N ALA A 253 -7.64 7.97 0.63
CA ALA A 253 -6.33 7.78 0.04
C ALA A 253 -6.31 6.50 -0.79
N GLY A 254 -5.31 6.36 -1.65
CA GLY A 254 -5.11 5.12 -2.38
C GLY A 254 -3.76 5.08 -3.08
N LEU A 255 -3.34 3.87 -3.48
CA LEU A 255 -2.10 3.65 -4.19
C LEU A 255 -2.35 3.43 -5.69
N SER A 256 -1.46 3.92 -6.56
CA SER A 256 -1.50 3.65 -8.01
C SER A 256 -2.88 3.98 -8.63
N TRP A 257 -3.62 3.01 -9.14
CA TRP A 257 -4.99 3.20 -9.61
C TRP A 257 -5.94 3.67 -8.50
N GLY A 258 -5.74 3.20 -7.27
CA GLY A 258 -6.48 3.68 -6.10
C GLY A 258 -6.23 5.15 -5.78
N ALA A 259 -5.07 5.72 -6.18
CA ALA A 259 -4.83 7.15 -6.07
C ALA A 259 -5.75 7.94 -7.01
N LYS A 260 -5.89 7.49 -8.26
CA LYS A 260 -6.89 8.08 -9.19
C LYS A 260 -8.29 8.03 -8.59
N GLN A 261 -8.69 6.87 -8.03
CA GLN A 261 -9.98 6.71 -7.38
C GLN A 261 -10.16 7.65 -6.18
N ALA A 262 -9.10 7.83 -5.38
CA ALA A 262 -9.11 8.74 -4.24
C ALA A 262 -9.26 10.20 -4.68
N TYR A 263 -8.58 10.61 -5.76
CA TYR A 263 -8.76 11.95 -6.33
C TYR A 263 -10.16 12.13 -6.92
N ASP A 264 -10.67 11.17 -7.71
CA ASP A 264 -11.99 11.26 -8.35
C ASP A 264 -13.12 11.41 -7.29
N VAL A 265 -13.08 10.57 -6.24
CA VAL A 265 -14.08 10.58 -5.19
C VAL A 265 -13.87 11.74 -4.22
N GLY A 266 -12.65 11.93 -3.74
CA GLY A 266 -12.34 12.92 -2.69
C GLY A 266 -12.47 14.36 -3.15
N LEU A 267 -11.99 14.66 -4.36
CA LEU A 267 -12.09 15.99 -4.94
C LEU A 267 -13.47 16.25 -5.59
N GLY A 268 -14.08 15.20 -6.18
CA GLY A 268 -15.40 15.29 -6.78
C GLY A 268 -16.54 15.47 -5.78
N ASN A 269 -16.31 15.18 -4.48
CA ASN A 269 -17.33 15.21 -3.44
C ASN A 269 -16.89 16.07 -2.23
N ARG A 270 -16.72 17.38 -2.44
CA ARG A 270 -16.27 18.35 -1.42
C ARG A 270 -17.10 18.35 -0.13
N ASN A 271 -18.33 17.87 -0.18
CA ASN A 271 -19.21 17.77 1.00
C ASN A 271 -18.90 16.55 1.87
N LEU A 272 -18.15 15.57 1.36
CA LEU A 272 -17.86 14.32 2.02
C LEU A 272 -16.43 14.23 2.56
N PHE A 273 -15.49 14.92 1.92
CA PHE A 273 -14.05 14.80 2.23
C PHE A 273 -13.37 16.14 2.35
N SER A 274 -12.38 16.23 3.24
CA SER A 274 -11.44 17.37 3.35
C SER A 274 -9.98 16.94 3.42
N TRP A 275 -9.70 15.62 3.40
CA TRP A 275 -8.37 15.03 3.39
C TRP A 275 -8.28 14.05 2.24
N VAL A 276 -7.41 14.31 1.28
CA VAL A 276 -7.27 13.51 0.06
C VAL A 276 -5.80 13.21 -0.21
N ALA A 277 -5.48 11.94 -0.49
CA ALA A 277 -4.11 11.57 -0.86
C ALA A 277 -4.06 10.57 -2.02
N GLY A 278 -2.99 10.70 -2.82
CA GLY A 278 -2.61 9.70 -3.81
C GLY A 278 -1.17 9.24 -3.61
N PHE A 279 -0.97 7.92 -3.51
CA PHE A 279 0.34 7.31 -3.38
C PHE A 279 0.73 6.68 -4.72
N SER A 280 1.85 7.10 -5.29
CA SER A 280 2.35 6.60 -6.59
C SER A 280 1.30 6.69 -7.72
N GLY A 281 0.51 7.76 -7.72
CA GLY A 281 -0.52 7.98 -8.73
C GLY A 281 -0.81 9.46 -8.95
N ILE A 282 -1.23 9.81 -10.16
CA ILE A 282 -1.51 11.18 -10.58
C ILE A 282 -3.02 11.46 -10.65
N MET A 283 -3.37 12.73 -10.59
CA MET A 283 -4.69 13.20 -11.01
C MET A 283 -4.80 13.02 -12.53
N VAL A 284 -5.84 12.33 -12.96
CA VAL A 284 -6.17 12.17 -14.38
C VAL A 284 -7.44 12.91 -14.68
N VAL A 285 -7.37 13.84 -15.60
CA VAL A 285 -8.49 14.65 -16.05
C VAL A 285 -8.87 14.21 -17.47
N GLY A 286 -10.11 13.79 -17.67
CA GLY A 286 -10.55 13.22 -18.94
C GLY A 286 -10.10 11.76 -19.13
N GLU A 287 -9.71 11.41 -20.34
CA GLU A 287 -9.20 10.07 -20.63
C GLU A 287 -7.85 9.81 -19.95
N PHE A 288 -7.65 8.57 -19.50
CA PHE A 288 -6.39 8.18 -18.87
C PHE A 288 -5.22 8.27 -19.85
N ASN A 289 -4.40 9.30 -19.68
CA ASN A 289 -3.23 9.53 -20.51
C ASN A 289 -2.08 10.13 -19.67
N THR A 290 -1.10 9.32 -19.34
CA THR A 290 0.06 9.76 -18.54
C THR A 290 0.97 10.75 -19.24
N ARG A 291 0.92 10.83 -20.58
CA ARG A 291 1.68 11.83 -21.35
C ARG A 291 1.01 13.19 -21.35
N ASN A 292 -0.32 13.22 -21.27
CA ASN A 292 -1.11 14.43 -21.13
C ASN A 292 -2.22 14.22 -20.09
N PRO A 293 -1.89 14.23 -18.80
CA PRO A 293 -2.81 13.84 -17.73
C PRO A 293 -3.87 14.90 -17.39
N GLY A 294 -3.95 15.98 -18.14
CA GLY A 294 -4.96 17.03 -18.01
C GLY A 294 -4.73 18.02 -16.87
N TYR A 295 -4.07 17.66 -15.78
CA TYR A 295 -3.76 18.60 -14.69
C TYR A 295 -2.78 19.72 -15.12
N ARG A 296 -2.07 19.55 -16.23
CA ARG A 296 -1.20 20.56 -16.82
C ARG A 296 -1.95 21.74 -17.47
N ASP A 297 -3.24 21.59 -17.69
CA ASP A 297 -4.13 22.63 -18.17
C ASP A 297 -5.07 23.06 -17.05
N LEU A 298 -4.90 24.29 -16.54
CA LEU A 298 -5.69 24.82 -15.44
C LEU A 298 -7.19 24.82 -15.76
N LYS A 299 -7.60 25.12 -16.99
CA LYS A 299 -9.00 25.14 -17.39
C LYS A 299 -9.61 23.74 -17.36
N GLN A 300 -8.90 22.73 -17.87
CA GLN A 300 -9.34 21.34 -17.78
C GLN A 300 -9.45 20.88 -16.32
N LEU A 301 -8.47 21.25 -15.47
CA LEU A 301 -8.49 20.94 -14.06
C LEU A 301 -9.67 21.60 -13.35
N GLN A 302 -9.97 22.86 -13.64
CA GLN A 302 -11.11 23.58 -13.08
C GLN A 302 -12.47 22.98 -13.48
N ASP A 303 -12.59 22.49 -14.72
CA ASP A 303 -13.81 21.87 -15.24
C ASP A 303 -14.00 20.41 -14.71
N SER A 304 -13.00 19.89 -14.00
CA SER A 304 -12.99 18.52 -13.46
C SER A 304 -13.35 18.48 -11.98
N PHE A 305 -13.50 17.28 -11.43
CA PHE A 305 -13.78 17.05 -10.01
C PHE A 305 -14.92 17.91 -9.47
N SER A 306 -16.02 17.99 -10.23
CA SER A 306 -17.20 18.81 -9.90
C SER A 306 -16.89 20.30 -9.70
N GLY A 307 -15.84 20.80 -10.37
CA GLY A 307 -15.47 22.22 -10.33
C GLY A 307 -14.79 22.66 -9.02
N VAL A 308 -14.24 21.73 -8.24
CA VAL A 308 -13.62 22.03 -6.93
C VAL A 308 -12.52 23.09 -7.01
N PHE A 309 -11.80 23.18 -8.13
CA PHE A 309 -10.71 24.14 -8.37
C PHE A 309 -11.14 25.43 -9.08
N MET A 310 -12.44 25.62 -9.37
CA MET A 310 -12.93 26.90 -9.90
C MET A 310 -12.75 28.06 -8.91
N ASN A 311 -12.76 27.75 -7.61
CA ASN A 311 -12.43 28.69 -6.54
C ASN A 311 -11.28 28.13 -5.72
N ILE A 312 -10.04 28.45 -6.14
CA ILE A 312 -8.81 27.94 -5.51
C ILE A 312 -8.67 28.40 -4.04
N ASP A 313 -9.02 29.65 -3.72
CA ASP A 313 -8.99 30.12 -2.34
C ASP A 313 -10.01 29.39 -1.47
N GLY A 314 -11.17 29.07 -2.03
CA GLY A 314 -12.18 28.24 -1.40
C GLY A 314 -11.69 26.81 -1.18
N PHE A 315 -11.03 26.22 -2.16
CA PHE A 315 -10.40 24.91 -2.03
C PHE A 315 -9.37 24.90 -0.89
N ASN A 316 -8.42 25.83 -0.91
CA ASN A 316 -7.33 25.91 0.08
C ASN A 316 -7.85 26.14 1.52
N ARG A 317 -9.01 26.81 1.68
CA ARG A 317 -9.65 26.96 2.99
C ARG A 317 -10.39 25.70 3.42
N ASP A 318 -11.05 25.01 2.48
CA ASP A 318 -11.99 23.93 2.75
C ASP A 318 -11.35 22.56 2.82
N TYR A 319 -10.21 22.33 2.14
CA TYR A 319 -9.45 21.07 2.22
C TYR A 319 -8.29 21.22 3.19
N HIS A 320 -8.28 20.36 4.22
CA HIS A 320 -7.22 20.35 5.21
C HIS A 320 -5.89 19.82 4.66
N LEU A 321 -5.97 18.86 3.73
CA LEU A 321 -4.77 18.30 3.11
C LEU A 321 -5.08 17.67 1.75
N LEU A 322 -4.33 18.07 0.74
CA LEU A 322 -4.11 17.34 -0.50
C LEU A 322 -2.67 16.83 -0.48
N PHE A 323 -2.48 15.50 -0.48
CA PHE A 323 -1.17 14.89 -0.29
C PHE A 323 -0.83 13.94 -1.45
N CYS A 324 0.35 14.09 -2.02
CA CYS A 324 0.82 13.21 -3.09
C CYS A 324 2.19 12.63 -2.75
N THR A 325 2.38 11.36 -3.07
CA THR A 325 3.65 10.68 -2.78
C THR A 325 4.11 9.83 -3.94
N THR A 326 5.42 9.56 -3.98
CA THR A 326 6.06 8.66 -4.95
C THR A 326 7.21 7.90 -4.32
N GLY A 327 7.62 6.78 -4.92
CA GLY A 327 8.94 6.21 -4.72
C GLY A 327 9.98 6.97 -5.55
N GLU A 328 11.19 7.11 -5.03
CA GLU A 328 12.27 7.87 -5.70
C GLU A 328 12.59 7.33 -7.10
N ALA A 329 12.51 6.01 -7.29
CA ALA A 329 12.79 5.36 -8.58
C ALA A 329 11.61 5.41 -9.58
N GLU A 330 10.45 5.98 -9.21
CA GLU A 330 9.29 6.08 -10.13
C GLU A 330 9.40 7.26 -11.11
N GLY A 331 10.39 8.13 -10.91
CA GLY A 331 10.58 9.32 -11.74
C GLY A 331 9.77 10.53 -11.27
N GLY A 332 9.88 11.65 -11.99
CA GLY A 332 9.44 12.98 -11.53
C GLY A 332 7.99 13.35 -11.81
N LEU A 333 7.13 12.44 -12.32
CA LEU A 333 5.78 12.81 -12.78
C LEU A 333 4.88 13.33 -11.65
N ILE A 334 4.97 12.74 -10.45
CA ILE A 334 4.16 13.15 -9.29
C ILE A 334 4.71 14.44 -8.67
N GLU A 335 6.04 14.60 -8.65
CA GLU A 335 6.67 15.86 -8.26
C GLU A 335 6.31 17.00 -9.23
N GLU A 336 6.27 16.72 -10.52
CA GLU A 336 5.77 17.66 -11.53
C GLU A 336 4.33 18.07 -11.27
N MET A 337 3.45 17.09 -10.97
CA MET A 337 2.06 17.36 -10.60
C MET A 337 1.97 18.27 -9.38
N HIS A 338 2.71 17.96 -8.31
CA HIS A 338 2.80 18.79 -7.11
C HIS A 338 3.18 20.23 -7.44
N ASN A 339 4.28 20.43 -8.17
CA ASN A 339 4.77 21.75 -8.54
C ASN A 339 3.79 22.51 -9.47
N THR A 340 3.13 21.79 -10.37
CA THR A 340 2.11 22.37 -11.27
C THR A 340 0.91 22.88 -10.47
N LEU A 341 0.39 22.10 -9.53
CA LEU A 341 -0.70 22.51 -8.65
C LEU A 341 -0.33 23.73 -7.81
N LEU A 342 0.90 23.75 -7.24
CA LEU A 342 1.40 24.92 -6.51
C LEU A 342 1.49 26.16 -7.41
N SER A 343 1.90 26.02 -8.67
CA SER A 343 1.97 27.13 -9.61
C SER A 343 0.60 27.75 -9.92
N TYR A 344 -0.47 27.00 -9.76
CA TYR A 344 -1.85 27.47 -9.87
C TYR A 344 -2.42 28.03 -8.54
N GLY A 345 -1.62 28.00 -7.45
CA GLY A 345 -2.03 28.41 -6.12
C GLY A 345 -2.78 27.34 -5.33
N ILE A 346 -2.87 26.11 -5.85
CA ILE A 346 -3.52 24.98 -5.16
C ILE A 346 -2.58 24.40 -4.13
N GLN A 347 -2.91 24.55 -2.84
CA GLN A 347 -2.10 24.05 -1.72
C GLN A 347 -2.11 22.52 -1.72
N ASN A 348 -0.93 21.93 -1.67
CA ASN A 348 -0.75 20.49 -1.57
C ASN A 348 0.64 20.16 -1.01
N GLU A 349 0.79 18.99 -0.44
CA GLU A 349 2.05 18.49 0.10
C GLU A 349 2.56 17.29 -0.69
N TYR A 350 3.87 17.14 -0.75
CA TYR A 350 4.55 16.08 -1.47
C TYR A 350 5.54 15.33 -0.57
N TYR A 351 5.60 14.01 -0.75
CA TYR A 351 6.60 13.15 -0.12
C TYR A 351 7.19 12.17 -1.14
N CYS A 352 8.52 12.11 -1.18
CA CYS A 352 9.27 11.12 -1.96
C CYS A 352 9.85 10.08 -1.01
N SER A 353 9.51 8.79 -1.22
CA SER A 353 10.03 7.68 -0.44
C SER A 353 11.42 7.30 -0.95
N PRO A 354 12.49 7.51 -0.16
CA PRO A 354 13.85 7.31 -0.66
C PRO A 354 14.16 5.83 -0.92
N GLY A 355 14.86 5.54 -2.03
CA GLY A 355 15.32 4.23 -2.40
C GLY A 355 14.23 3.21 -2.78
N THR A 356 12.98 3.66 -2.97
CA THR A 356 11.86 2.79 -3.33
C THR A 356 11.32 3.09 -4.71
N ALA A 357 10.55 2.14 -5.25
CA ALA A 357 9.89 2.23 -6.55
C ALA A 357 8.35 2.14 -6.39
N HIS A 358 7.66 1.70 -7.44
CA HIS A 358 6.21 1.44 -7.44
C HIS A 358 5.92 0.11 -6.71
N GLU A 359 5.98 0.13 -5.38
CA GLU A 359 5.99 -1.06 -4.53
C GLU A 359 5.44 -0.81 -3.13
N TRP A 360 5.12 -1.91 -2.41
CA TRP A 360 4.50 -1.86 -1.08
C TRP A 360 5.30 -1.09 -0.04
N LEU A 361 6.64 -1.14 -0.08
CA LEU A 361 7.47 -0.39 0.87
C LEU A 361 7.27 1.13 0.71
N SER A 362 7.19 1.61 -0.55
CA SER A 362 6.87 3.00 -0.85
C SER A 362 5.50 3.39 -0.27
N TRP A 363 4.49 2.54 -0.45
CA TRP A 363 3.11 2.82 0.00
C TRP A 363 2.93 2.70 1.51
N ARG A 364 3.62 1.77 2.18
CA ARG A 364 3.70 1.71 3.66
C ARG A 364 4.24 3.02 4.23
N ARG A 365 5.34 3.53 3.68
CA ARG A 365 5.93 4.81 4.09
C ARG A 365 5.02 5.99 3.77
N SER A 366 4.32 5.95 2.65
CA SER A 366 3.33 6.97 2.28
C SER A 366 2.17 7.01 3.26
N LEU A 367 1.61 5.86 3.62
CA LEU A 367 0.56 5.76 4.64
C LEU A 367 1.06 6.27 6.01
N TYR A 368 2.27 5.89 6.41
CA TYR A 368 2.88 6.36 7.66
C TYR A 368 2.96 7.89 7.71
N GLN A 369 3.45 8.54 6.63
CA GLN A 369 3.55 9.99 6.56
C GLN A 369 2.18 10.67 6.54
N PHE A 370 1.22 10.11 5.81
CA PHE A 370 -0.13 10.65 5.70
C PHE A 370 -0.90 10.52 7.02
N ALA A 371 -0.89 9.34 7.65
CA ALA A 371 -1.61 9.08 8.89
C ALA A 371 -1.18 10.01 10.04
N LYS A 372 0.09 10.41 10.06
CA LYS A 372 0.62 11.39 11.05
C LYS A 372 0.02 12.78 10.91
N LYS A 373 -0.55 13.11 9.77
CA LYS A 373 -1.13 14.44 9.47
C LYS A 373 -2.64 14.48 9.66
N LEU A 374 -3.31 13.32 9.54
CA LEU A 374 -4.76 13.24 9.52
C LEU A 374 -5.43 13.69 10.81
N PHE A 375 -6.51 14.45 10.67
CA PHE A 375 -7.46 14.82 11.73
C PHE A 375 -6.86 15.60 12.91
N LYS A 376 -5.79 16.35 12.64
CA LYS A 376 -5.10 17.23 13.61
C LYS A 376 -5.54 18.68 13.47
#